data_831b354ab20aa2ceb2a0be05928923e5
#
_entry.id   831b354ab20aa2ceb2a0be05928923e5
#
_cell.length_a   1.000
_cell.length_b   1.000
_cell.length_c   1.000
_cell.angle_alpha   90.00
_cell.angle_beta   90.00
_cell.angle_gamma   90.00
#
_symmetry.space_group_name_H-M   'P 1'
#
loop_
_entity.id
_entity.type
_entity.pdbx_description
1 polymer ?
#
loop_
_entity_poly.entity_id
_entity_poly.type
_entity_poly.pdbx_seq_one_letter_code
_entity_poly.pdbx_strand_id
1 'polypeptide(L)'
;MTLGKTTYMTICIACHQPTGAGLPMVFPSLVKSPYVNGPPERLAAIVLKGNMGPFTVDGKPFGAAPMPPQEAVLTDEKIAAVETYVRANFGNTSDPVSPDVVKAARQKFLDRKTSWTQPELDAWK
;
A
#
# COMPACT_ATOMS: atom_id res chain seq x y z
N MET A 1 8.21 -14.59 1.47
CA MET A 1 7.33 -14.50 0.30
C MET A 1 6.00 -15.22 0.46
N THR A 2 6.00 -16.42 1.06
CA THR A 2 4.75 -17.16 1.25
C THR A 2 3.74 -16.42 2.12
N LEU A 3 4.17 -15.84 3.23
CA LEU A 3 3.29 -15.05 4.09
C LEU A 3 2.74 -13.82 3.37
N GLY A 4 3.57 -13.14 2.59
CA GLY A 4 3.16 -11.96 1.83
C GLY A 4 2.11 -12.31 0.78
N LYS A 5 2.32 -13.39 0.03
CA LYS A 5 1.37 -13.87 -0.96
C LYS A 5 0.04 -14.24 -0.31
N THR A 6 0.06 -14.98 0.80
CA THR A 6 -1.14 -15.39 1.52
C THR A 6 -1.90 -14.17 2.02
N THR A 7 -1.22 -13.20 2.61
CA THR A 7 -1.84 -11.96 3.09
C THR A 7 -2.47 -11.17 1.95
N TYR A 8 -1.75 -11.05 0.82
CA TYR A 8 -2.27 -10.37 -0.36
C TYR A 8 -3.55 -11.03 -0.86
N MET A 9 -3.55 -12.35 -1.01
CA MET A 9 -4.69 -13.11 -1.53
C MET A 9 -5.88 -13.16 -0.56
N THR A 10 -5.67 -12.82 0.71
CA THR A 10 -6.74 -12.79 1.72
C THR A 10 -7.36 -11.40 1.83
N ILE A 11 -6.56 -10.35 1.81
CA ILE A 11 -6.98 -8.98 2.15
C ILE A 11 -7.01 -8.06 0.92
N CYS A 12 -5.91 -8.00 0.16
CA CYS A 12 -5.71 -6.98 -0.87
C CYS A 12 -6.39 -7.32 -2.20
N ILE A 13 -6.60 -8.60 -2.45
CA ILE A 13 -7.11 -9.11 -3.72
C ILE A 13 -8.49 -8.55 -4.09
N ALA A 14 -9.33 -8.28 -3.08
CA ALA A 14 -10.71 -7.83 -3.31
C ALA A 14 -10.77 -6.55 -4.15
N CYS A 15 -9.78 -5.66 -3.97
CA CYS A 15 -9.71 -4.38 -4.69
C CYS A 15 -8.62 -4.39 -5.76
N HIS A 16 -7.43 -4.89 -5.42
CA HIS A 16 -6.26 -4.81 -6.32
C HIS A 16 -6.15 -5.99 -7.31
N GLN A 17 -7.00 -6.99 -7.19
CA GLN A 17 -7.06 -8.16 -8.06
C GLN A 17 -5.83 -9.09 -7.91
N PRO A 18 -5.91 -10.36 -8.32
CA PRO A 18 -4.78 -11.29 -8.21
C PRO A 18 -3.53 -10.87 -8.98
N THR A 19 -3.71 -10.09 -10.06
CA THR A 19 -2.64 -9.59 -10.90
C THR A 19 -2.06 -8.25 -10.44
N GLY A 20 -2.64 -7.65 -9.40
CA GLY A 20 -2.27 -6.32 -8.95
C GLY A 20 -2.73 -5.20 -9.87
N ALA A 21 -3.48 -5.52 -10.92
CA ALA A 21 -3.88 -4.54 -11.93
C ALA A 21 -4.98 -3.56 -11.47
N GLY A 22 -5.65 -3.89 -10.35
CA GLY A 22 -6.73 -3.06 -9.86
C GLY A 22 -7.95 -3.04 -10.77
N LEU A 23 -8.71 -1.97 -10.70
CA LEU A 23 -9.88 -1.76 -11.55
C LEU A 23 -9.81 -0.33 -12.08
N PRO A 24 -9.79 -0.14 -13.42
CA PRO A 24 -9.69 1.22 -13.99
C PRO A 24 -10.70 2.18 -13.38
N MET A 25 -10.25 3.39 -13.05
CA MET A 25 -11.04 4.49 -12.49
C MET A 25 -11.57 4.24 -11.08
N VAL A 26 -11.39 3.05 -10.50
CA VAL A 26 -11.90 2.71 -9.15
C VAL A 26 -10.77 2.34 -8.21
N PHE A 27 -10.00 1.30 -8.54
CA PHE A 27 -8.90 0.82 -7.70
C PHE A 27 -7.57 0.94 -8.45
N PRO A 28 -6.57 1.66 -7.88
CA PRO A 28 -5.29 1.86 -8.55
C PRO A 28 -4.55 0.54 -8.78
N SER A 29 -3.84 0.47 -9.90
CA SER A 29 -2.96 -0.65 -10.19
C SER A 29 -1.73 -0.62 -9.29
N LEU A 30 -1.29 -1.80 -8.84
CA LEU A 30 -0.02 -1.97 -8.15
C LEU A 30 1.12 -2.26 -9.12
N VAL A 31 0.81 -2.50 -10.39
CA VAL A 31 1.80 -2.78 -11.43
C VAL A 31 2.63 -1.53 -11.68
N LYS A 32 3.92 -1.60 -11.36
CA LYS A 32 4.88 -0.50 -11.53
C LYS A 32 4.43 0.83 -10.89
N SER A 33 3.62 0.75 -9.85
CA SER A 33 3.10 1.94 -9.16
C SER A 33 4.23 2.72 -8.49
N PRO A 34 4.26 4.07 -8.61
CA PRO A 34 5.23 4.88 -7.89
C PRO A 34 5.04 4.83 -6.38
N TYR A 35 3.84 4.54 -5.89
CA TYR A 35 3.58 4.39 -4.46
C TYR A 35 4.08 3.05 -3.92
N VAL A 36 4.06 2.01 -4.74
CA VAL A 36 4.63 0.70 -4.39
C VAL A 36 6.15 0.76 -4.40
N ASN A 37 6.73 1.38 -5.42
CA ASN A 37 8.18 1.40 -5.66
C ASN A 37 8.91 2.60 -5.06
N GLY A 38 8.19 3.47 -4.38
CA GLY A 38 8.74 4.63 -3.71
C GLY A 38 9.31 4.31 -2.33
N PRO A 39 9.38 5.33 -1.44
CA PRO A 39 9.90 5.12 -0.09
C PRO A 39 9.14 4.04 0.67
N PRO A 40 9.83 3.04 1.25
CA PRO A 40 9.15 1.96 1.97
C PRO A 40 8.34 2.45 3.16
N GLU A 41 8.77 3.52 3.85
CA GLU A 41 8.01 4.10 4.95
C GLU A 41 6.67 4.66 4.46
N ARG A 42 6.65 5.30 3.29
CA ARG A 42 5.41 5.83 2.71
C ARG A 42 4.43 4.71 2.39
N LEU A 43 4.92 3.63 1.80
CA LEU A 43 4.09 2.46 1.50
C LEU A 43 3.52 1.87 2.80
N ALA A 44 4.34 1.73 3.83
CA ALA A 44 3.89 1.26 5.14
C ALA A 44 2.80 2.18 5.72
N ALA A 45 2.98 3.48 5.62
CA ALA A 45 1.99 4.44 6.10
C ALA A 45 0.66 4.31 5.36
N ILE A 46 0.69 4.08 4.04
CA ILE A 46 -0.52 3.86 3.23
C ILE A 46 -1.28 2.64 3.72
N VAL A 47 -0.59 1.52 3.93
CA VAL A 47 -1.24 0.28 4.37
C VAL A 47 -1.81 0.44 5.79
N LEU A 48 -1.07 1.09 6.68
CA LEU A 48 -1.49 1.27 8.07
C LEU A 48 -2.75 2.11 8.20
N LYS A 49 -2.80 3.27 7.56
CA LYS A 49 -3.89 4.24 7.72
C LYS A 49 -4.87 4.26 6.56
N GLY A 50 -4.55 3.55 5.48
CA GLY A 50 -5.35 3.60 4.26
C GLY A 50 -5.19 4.90 3.52
N ASN A 51 -5.90 5.02 2.40
CA ASN A 51 -5.94 6.27 1.65
C ASN A 51 -7.34 6.55 1.14
N MET A 52 -7.59 7.79 0.79
CA MET A 52 -8.85 8.22 0.22
C MET A 52 -8.58 9.11 -0.99
N GLY A 53 -9.38 8.87 -2.05
CA GLY A 53 -9.24 9.62 -3.30
C GLY A 53 -9.88 10.99 -3.26
N PRO A 54 -9.84 11.67 -4.42
CA PRO A 54 -9.38 11.12 -5.70
C PRO A 54 -7.87 11.00 -5.81
N PHE A 55 -7.43 10.09 -6.69
CA PHE A 55 -6.00 9.88 -7.00
C PHE A 55 -5.77 9.91 -8.50
N THR A 56 -4.60 10.41 -8.89
CA THR A 56 -4.08 10.26 -10.25
C THR A 56 -2.77 9.48 -10.17
N VAL A 57 -2.71 8.34 -10.84
CA VAL A 57 -1.53 7.47 -10.85
C VAL A 57 -1.13 7.23 -12.31
N ASP A 58 0.10 7.59 -12.66
CA ASP A 58 0.62 7.49 -14.03
C ASP A 58 -0.30 8.17 -15.07
N GLY A 59 -0.85 9.33 -14.72
CA GLY A 59 -1.74 10.09 -15.57
C GLY A 59 -3.17 9.56 -15.64
N LYS A 60 -3.49 8.49 -14.93
CA LYS A 60 -4.81 7.88 -14.93
C LYS A 60 -5.59 8.27 -13.68
N PRO A 61 -6.80 8.83 -13.81
CA PRO A 61 -7.59 9.21 -12.66
C PRO A 61 -8.29 7.99 -12.02
N PHE A 62 -8.38 8.04 -10.70
CA PHE A 62 -9.13 7.06 -9.91
C PHE A 62 -10.11 7.79 -9.02
N GLY A 63 -11.27 7.17 -8.80
CA GLY A 63 -12.33 7.75 -7.99
C GLY A 63 -12.02 7.77 -6.50
N ALA A 64 -13.02 8.06 -5.70
CA ALA A 64 -12.88 8.29 -4.27
C ALA A 64 -13.03 7.01 -3.42
N ALA A 65 -13.00 5.82 -4.02
CA ALA A 65 -13.09 4.57 -3.28
C ALA A 65 -11.92 4.47 -2.31
N PRO A 66 -12.15 4.44 -0.98
CA PRO A 66 -11.06 4.45 -0.03
C PRO A 66 -10.40 3.07 0.07
N MET A 67 -9.08 3.06 0.29
CA MET A 67 -8.39 1.87 0.75
C MET A 67 -8.52 1.83 2.27
N PRO A 68 -9.12 0.78 2.86
CA PRO A 68 -9.32 0.72 4.30
C PRO A 68 -7.98 0.61 5.05
N PRO A 69 -7.89 1.18 6.26
CA PRO A 69 -6.69 1.05 7.08
C PRO A 69 -6.54 -0.38 7.59
N GLN A 70 -5.32 -0.89 7.62
CA GLN A 70 -5.01 -2.25 8.04
C GLN A 70 -4.27 -2.31 9.39
N GLU A 71 -4.06 -1.17 10.07
CA GLU A 71 -3.25 -1.13 11.29
C GLU A 71 -3.81 -1.99 12.43
N ALA A 72 -5.12 -2.14 12.51
CA ALA A 72 -5.77 -2.94 13.56
C ALA A 72 -5.92 -4.41 13.17
N VAL A 73 -5.70 -4.76 11.91
CA VAL A 73 -5.97 -6.10 11.36
C VAL A 73 -4.68 -6.87 11.11
N LEU A 74 -3.64 -6.20 10.65
CA LEU A 74 -2.38 -6.83 10.26
C LEU A 74 -1.24 -6.47 11.22
N THR A 75 -0.41 -7.48 11.53
CA THR A 75 0.82 -7.29 12.32
C THR A 75 1.91 -6.64 11.47
N ASP A 76 2.96 -6.15 12.12
CA ASP A 76 4.10 -5.57 11.41
C ASP A 76 4.74 -6.58 10.44
N GLU A 77 4.83 -7.85 10.85
CA GLU A 77 5.39 -8.92 10.03
C GLU A 77 4.53 -9.18 8.79
N LYS A 78 3.21 -9.20 8.94
CA LYS A 78 2.30 -9.42 7.81
C LYS A 78 2.32 -8.25 6.85
N ILE A 79 2.34 -7.02 7.35
CA ILE A 79 2.42 -5.83 6.50
C ILE A 79 3.75 -5.81 5.74
N ALA A 80 4.86 -6.02 6.44
CA ALA A 80 6.17 -6.09 5.80
C ALA A 80 6.24 -7.19 4.73
N ALA A 81 5.65 -8.35 5.02
CA ALA A 81 5.63 -9.47 4.09
C ALA A 81 4.80 -9.16 2.84
N VAL A 82 3.61 -8.57 2.99
CA VAL A 82 2.78 -8.23 1.83
C VAL A 82 3.39 -7.10 1.00
N GLU A 83 4.02 -6.12 1.62
CA GLU A 83 4.72 -5.06 0.90
C GLU A 83 5.91 -5.62 0.11
N THR A 84 6.67 -6.52 0.73
CA THR A 84 7.78 -7.22 0.05
C THR A 84 7.27 -8.00 -1.15
N TYR A 85 6.16 -8.71 -0.99
CA TYR A 85 5.53 -9.45 -2.07
C TYR A 85 5.13 -8.53 -3.23
N VAL A 86 4.43 -7.44 -2.94
CA VAL A 86 3.96 -6.49 -3.96
C VAL A 86 5.14 -5.81 -4.66
N ARG A 87 6.18 -5.46 -3.91
CA ARG A 87 7.37 -4.79 -4.46
C ARG A 87 8.23 -5.72 -5.32
N ALA A 88 8.05 -7.03 -5.23
CA ALA A 88 8.79 -8.01 -6.01
C ALA A 88 7.96 -8.67 -7.11
N ASN A 89 6.68 -8.33 -7.23
CA ASN A 89 5.75 -8.94 -8.19
C ASN A 89 5.06 -7.86 -9.00
N PHE A 90 4.17 -8.26 -9.90
CA PHE A 90 3.41 -7.33 -10.77
C PHE A 90 4.31 -6.42 -11.61
N GLY A 91 5.47 -6.93 -12.03
CA GLY A 91 6.45 -6.15 -12.80
C GLY A 91 7.31 -5.23 -11.94
N ASN A 92 7.17 -5.24 -10.63
CA ASN A 92 7.97 -4.46 -9.70
C ASN A 92 9.27 -5.19 -9.35
N THR A 93 10.33 -4.44 -9.11
CA THR A 93 11.65 -4.99 -8.76
C THR A 93 12.32 -4.21 -7.63
N SER A 94 11.51 -3.75 -6.68
CA SER A 94 11.99 -2.96 -5.55
C SER A 94 12.43 -3.84 -4.38
N ASP A 95 13.25 -3.27 -3.51
CA ASP A 95 13.82 -4.00 -2.36
C ASP A 95 12.74 -4.43 -1.37
N PRO A 96 13.00 -5.51 -0.60
CA PRO A 96 12.09 -5.93 0.46
C PRO A 96 11.95 -4.90 1.57
N VAL A 97 10.83 -4.97 2.29
CA VAL A 97 10.53 -4.11 3.43
C VAL A 97 10.63 -4.94 4.70
N SER A 98 11.42 -4.48 5.68
CA SER A 98 11.54 -5.18 6.95
C SER A 98 10.39 -4.82 7.90
N PRO A 99 10.06 -5.71 8.87
CA PRO A 99 9.08 -5.38 9.90
C PRO A 99 9.43 -4.12 10.71
N ASP A 100 10.72 -3.81 10.85
CA ASP A 100 11.16 -2.61 11.58
C ASP A 100 10.71 -1.31 10.91
N VAL A 101 10.67 -1.27 9.59
CA VAL A 101 10.16 -0.11 8.84
C VAL A 101 8.68 0.10 9.14
N VAL A 102 7.91 -0.98 9.15
CA VAL A 102 6.48 -0.93 9.46
C VAL A 102 6.26 -0.50 10.91
N LYS A 103 7.02 -1.06 11.84
CA LYS A 103 6.94 -0.72 13.26
C LYS A 103 7.23 0.76 13.49
N ALA A 104 8.27 1.29 12.86
CA ALA A 104 8.62 2.70 12.97
C ALA A 104 7.52 3.61 12.42
N ALA A 105 6.93 3.25 11.28
CA ALA A 105 5.81 3.99 10.71
C ALA A 105 4.58 3.95 11.61
N ARG A 106 4.28 2.78 12.17
CA ARG A 106 3.15 2.61 13.10
C ARG A 106 3.29 3.53 14.31
N GLN A 107 4.49 3.61 14.89
CA GLN A 107 4.76 4.47 16.03
C GLN A 107 4.72 5.96 15.66
N LYS A 108 5.31 6.31 14.51
CA LYS A 108 5.36 7.70 14.04
C LYS A 108 3.98 8.28 13.81
N PHE A 109 3.05 7.48 13.30
CA PHE A 109 1.70 7.93 12.96
C PHE A 109 0.63 7.41 13.91
N LEU A 110 1.03 7.01 15.12
CA LEU A 110 0.13 6.42 16.11
C LEU A 110 -1.11 7.30 16.37
N ASP A 111 -0.93 8.60 16.44
CA ASP A 111 -1.99 9.55 16.75
C ASP A 111 -2.80 10.01 15.54
N ARG A 112 -2.39 9.60 14.34
CA ARG A 112 -3.13 9.95 13.13
C ARG A 112 -4.41 9.12 13.04
N LYS A 113 -5.56 9.80 12.88
CA LYS A 113 -6.88 9.15 12.84
C LYS A 113 -7.54 9.18 11.46
N THR A 114 -6.88 9.75 10.47
CA THR A 114 -7.43 9.90 9.12
C THR A 114 -6.60 9.15 8.09
N SER A 115 -7.26 8.72 7.01
CA SER A 115 -6.59 8.14 5.85
C SER A 115 -5.75 9.20 5.13
N TRP A 116 -4.77 8.75 4.35
CA TRP A 116 -3.92 9.65 3.58
C TRP A 116 -4.64 10.16 2.32
N THR A 117 -4.29 11.36 1.92
CA THR A 117 -4.71 11.92 0.62
C THR A 117 -3.51 11.99 -0.31
N GLN A 118 -3.75 12.09 -1.61
CA GLN A 118 -2.65 12.15 -2.58
C GLN A 118 -1.72 13.35 -2.34
N PRO A 119 -2.20 14.58 -2.09
CA PRO A 119 -1.28 15.69 -1.80
C PRO A 119 -0.34 15.43 -0.63
N GLU A 120 -0.83 14.77 0.43
CA GLU A 120 0.00 14.40 1.58
C GLU A 120 1.08 13.38 1.19
N LEU A 121 0.72 12.39 0.38
CA LEU A 121 1.65 11.35 -0.05
C LEU A 121 2.70 11.88 -1.03
N ASP A 122 2.29 12.75 -1.94
CA ASP A 122 3.20 13.34 -2.92
C ASP A 122 4.17 14.34 -2.27
N ALA A 123 3.81 14.89 -1.13
CA ALA A 123 4.68 15.77 -0.34
C ALA A 123 5.67 15.01 0.54
N TRP A 124 5.66 13.69 0.51
CA TRP A 124 6.52 12.84 1.35
C TRP A 124 7.99 13.06 1.05
N LYS A 125 8.78 13.18 2.12
CA LYS A 125 10.23 13.39 2.03
C LYS A 125 11.03 12.25 2.61
#